data_c65bdb5c933b0d22987ba6d6ff1ced4d
#
_entry.id   c65bdb5c933b0d22987ba6d6ff1ced4d
#
_cell.length_a   1.000
_cell.length_b   1.000
_cell.length_c   1.000
_cell.angle_alpha   90.00
_cell.angle_beta   90.00
_cell.angle_gamma   90.00
#
_symmetry.space_group_name_H-M   'P 1'
#
loop_
_entity.id
_entity.type
_entity.pdbx_description
1 polymer ?
#
loop_
_entity_poly.entity_id
_entity_poly.type
_entity_poly.pdbx_seq_one_letter_code
_entity_poly.pdbx_strand_id
1 'polypeptide(L)' 'TIKLKKDKDVIRYIYKNRKIYKNINQKGNITLLNHVLSTRILKTNDNIVKLLITTGETNDEHKEILFI' A
#
# COMPACT_ATOMS: atom_id res chain seq x y z
N THR A 1 3.22 6.21 4.99
CA THR A 1 2.99 4.97 5.75
C THR A 1 1.57 4.92 6.29
N ILE A 2 0.90 3.83 6.05
CA ILE A 2 -0.43 3.58 6.59
C ILE A 2 -0.29 2.53 7.68
N LYS A 3 -0.80 2.84 8.86
CA LYS A 3 -0.77 1.93 9.99
C LYS A 3 -2.19 1.50 10.34
N LEU A 4 -2.43 0.20 10.38
CA LEU A 4 -3.71 -0.37 10.75
C LEU A 4 -3.53 -1.33 11.92
N LYS A 5 -4.48 -1.32 12.83
CA LYS A 5 -4.52 -2.29 13.92
C LYS A 5 -5.70 -3.22 13.68
N LYS A 6 -5.42 -4.51 13.51
CA LYS A 6 -6.45 -5.51 13.26
C LYS A 6 -6.26 -6.65 14.25
N ASP A 7 -7.23 -6.82 15.14
CA ASP A 7 -7.15 -7.76 16.27
C ASP A 7 -5.90 -7.46 17.12
N LYS A 8 -4.96 -8.38 17.17
CA LYS A 8 -3.71 -8.22 17.91
C LYS A 8 -2.55 -7.78 17.02
N ASP A 9 -2.79 -7.63 15.74
CA ASP A 9 -1.74 -7.33 14.79
C ASP A 9 -1.70 -5.85 14.42
N VAL A 10 -0.49 -5.34 14.27
CA VAL A 10 -0.24 -4.01 13.72
C VAL A 10 0.32 -4.19 12.32
N ILE A 11 -0.45 -3.76 11.32
CA ILE A 11 -0.09 -3.89 9.93
C ILE A 11 0.28 -2.52 9.40
N ARG A 12 1.45 -2.42 8.75
CA ARG A 12 1.90 -1.20 8.12
C ARG A 12 2.07 -1.42 6.63
N TYR A 13 1.60 -0.44 5.85
CA TYR A 13 1.86 -0.37 4.42
C TYR A 13 2.81 0.79 4.19
N ILE A 14 3.95 0.51 3.61
CA ILE A 14 5.04 1.47 3.46
C ILE A 14 5.34 1.68 1.98
N TYR A 15 5.29 2.94 1.54
CA TYR A 15 5.71 3.32 0.19
C TYR A 15 7.11 3.91 0.27
N LYS A 16 8.07 3.21 -0.32
CA LYS A 16 9.47 3.62 -0.31
C LYS A 16 10.19 3.00 -1.51
N ASN A 17 11.11 3.75 -2.10
CA ASN A 17 11.92 3.27 -3.22
C ASN A 17 11.09 2.71 -4.37
N ARG A 18 9.98 3.36 -4.71
CA ARG A 18 9.06 2.96 -5.77
C ARG A 18 8.48 1.56 -5.55
N LYS A 19 8.36 1.15 -4.30
CA LYS A 19 7.80 -0.15 -3.91
C LYS A 19 6.83 0.03 -2.77
N ILE A 20 5.88 -0.87 -2.69
CA ILE A 20 4.97 -0.96 -1.54
C ILE A 20 5.30 -2.20 -0.76
N TYR A 21 5.55 -2.02 0.51
CA TYR A 21 5.85 -3.09 1.45
C TYR A 21 4.72 -3.24 2.45
N LYS A 22 4.50 -4.47 2.89
CA LYS A 22 3.63 -4.78 4.01
C LYS A 22 4.47 -5.27 5.18
N ASN A 23 4.24 -4.71 6.33
CA ASN A 23 4.93 -5.07 7.57
C ASN A 23 3.90 -5.47 8.61
N ILE A 24 4.05 -6.64 9.19
CA ILE A 24 3.17 -7.14 10.24
C ILE A 24 3.98 -7.26 11.52
N ASN A 25 3.59 -6.51 12.54
CA ASN A 25 4.21 -6.55 13.88
C ASN A 25 5.72 -6.34 13.87
N GLN A 26 6.23 -5.57 12.90
CA GLN A 26 7.66 -5.23 12.76
C GLN A 26 8.56 -6.47 12.55
N LYS A 27 7.99 -7.54 12.00
CA LYS A 27 8.75 -8.78 11.76
C LYS A 27 9.45 -8.82 10.41
N GLY A 28 9.53 -7.70 9.73
CA GLY A 28 10.15 -7.60 8.43
C GLY A 28 9.17 -7.13 7.37
N ASN A 29 9.68 -6.75 6.23
CA ASN A 29 8.89 -6.21 5.14
C ASN A 29 8.69 -7.24 4.04
N ILE A 30 7.46 -7.34 3.56
CA ILE A 30 7.12 -8.14 2.40
C ILE A 30 6.83 -7.18 1.26
N THR A 31 7.50 -7.33 0.13
CA THR A 31 7.24 -6.51 -1.04
C THR A 31 5.93 -6.93 -1.69
N LEU A 32 4.97 -6.04 -1.76
CA LEU A 32 3.69 -6.30 -2.42
C LEU A 32 3.72 -5.89 -3.88
N LEU A 33 4.27 -4.73 -4.18
CA LEU A 33 4.29 -4.18 -5.53
C LEU A 33 5.62 -3.50 -5.82
N ASN A 34 6.09 -3.67 -7.06
CA ASN A 34 7.26 -2.99 -7.59
C ASN A 34 6.83 -1.95 -8.62
N HIS A 35 7.77 -1.10 -9.02
CA HIS A 35 7.55 -0.08 -10.06
C HIS A 35 6.37 0.84 -9.75
N VAL A 36 6.22 1.20 -8.48
CA VAL A 36 5.16 2.10 -8.04
C VAL A 36 5.57 3.54 -8.31
N LEU A 37 4.81 4.23 -9.15
CA LEU A 37 5.08 5.62 -9.50
C LEU A 37 4.46 6.58 -8.51
N SER A 38 3.25 6.28 -8.03
CA SER A 38 2.56 7.11 -7.06
C SER A 38 1.53 6.31 -6.29
N THR A 39 1.19 6.82 -5.11
CA THR A 39 0.13 6.25 -4.30
C THR A 39 -0.80 7.35 -3.80
N ARG A 40 -2.08 7.03 -3.68
CA ARG A 40 -3.08 7.94 -3.11
C ARG A 40 -3.97 7.15 -2.16
N ILE A 41 -4.16 7.69 -0.98
CA ILE A 41 -5.02 7.07 0.02
C ILE A 41 -6.42 7.64 -0.14
N LEU A 42 -7.40 6.75 -0.28
CA LEU A 42 -8.80 7.09 -0.34
C LEU A 42 -9.51 6.43 0.83
N LYS A 43 -10.03 7.23 1.74
CA LYS A 43 -10.80 6.70 2.86
C LYS A 43 -12.28 6.78 2.49
N THR A 44 -12.94 5.64 2.44
CA THR A 44 -14.37 5.57 2.22
C THR A 44 -15.10 5.47 3.55
N ASN A 45 -16.43 5.51 3.52
CA ASN A 45 -17.22 5.31 4.72
C ASN A 45 -17.02 3.90 5.26
N ASP A 46 -17.35 3.68 6.54
CA ASP A 46 -17.37 2.37 7.18
C ASP A 46 -16.00 1.69 7.31
N ASN A 47 -14.96 2.48 7.58
CA ASN A 47 -13.62 1.96 7.87
C ASN A 47 -12.94 1.23 6.72
N ILE A 48 -13.41 1.42 5.51
CA ILE A 48 -12.74 0.88 4.32
C ILE A 48 -11.71 1.89 3.84
N VAL A 49 -10.47 1.46 3.71
CA VAL A 49 -9.40 2.26 3.15
C VAL A 49 -8.99 1.65 1.82
N LYS A 50 -8.99 2.48 0.80
CA LYS A 50 -8.51 2.10 -0.53
C LYS A 50 -7.19 2.79 -0.79
N LEU A 51 -6.25 2.06 -1.34
CA LEU A 51 -4.98 2.60 -1.78
C LEU A 51 -4.97 2.57 -3.30
N LEU A 52 -5.04 3.75 -3.90
CA LEU A 52 -4.95 3.86 -5.36
C LEU A 52 -3.48 3.95 -5.74
N ILE A 53 -3.03 3.00 -6.55
CA ILE A 53 -1.64 2.83 -6.88
C ILE A 53 -1.46 2.96 -8.39
N THR A 54 -0.50 3.79 -8.80
CA THR A 54 -0.07 3.86 -10.19
C THR A 54 1.26 3.14 -10.32
N THR A 55 1.31 2.13 -11.16
CA THR A 55 2.51 1.35 -11.41
C THR A 55 2.92 1.46 -12.87
N GLY A 56 4.14 1.05 -13.19
CA GLY A 56 4.62 0.97 -14.56
C GLY A 56 5.83 1.82 -14.83
N GLU A 57 6.12 1.99 -16.11
CA GLU A 57 7.19 2.84 -16.60
C GLU A 57 6.59 4.02 -17.38
N THR A 58 7.43 4.95 -17.80
CA THR A 58 7.04 6.27 -18.29
C THR A 58 5.92 6.28 -19.34
N ASN A 59 5.80 5.25 -20.17
CA ASN A 59 4.80 5.19 -21.23
C ASN A 59 3.83 4.02 -21.08
N ASP A 60 3.85 3.35 -19.94
CA ASP A 60 3.03 2.16 -19.74
C ASP A 60 2.56 2.11 -18.28
N GLU A 61 1.67 3.02 -17.95
CA GLU A 61 1.16 3.14 -16.58
C GLU A 61 -0.08 2.28 -16.37
N HIS A 62 -0.14 1.63 -15.24
CA HIS A 62 -1.31 0.86 -14.80
C HIS A 62 -1.78 1.37 -13.45
N LYS A 63 -3.08 1.40 -13.27
CA LYS A 63 -3.68 1.80 -12.00
C LYS A 63 -4.27 0.58 -11.32
N GLU A 64 -3.97 0.42 -10.05
CA GLU A 64 -4.48 -0.66 -9.24
C GLU A 64 -5.08 -0.13 -7.96
N ILE A 65 -6.04 -0.86 -7.41
CA ILE A 65 -6.68 -0.50 -6.15
C ILE A 65 -6.41 -1.61 -5.16
N LEU A 66 -5.82 -1.24 -4.04
CA LEU A 66 -5.60 -2.16 -2.93
C LEU A 66 -6.59 -1.82 -1.81
N PHE A 67 -7.39 -2.80 -1.42
CA PHE A 67 -8.30 -2.65 -0.29
C PHE A 67 -7.58 -3.09 0.98
N ILE A 68 -7.65 -2.25 1.95
CA ILE A 68 -6.99 -2.48 3.23
C ILE A 68 -8.02 -2.75 4.31
#